data_f7765e93973169df3180c30315cd8419
#
_entry.id   f7765e93973169df3180c30315cd8419
#
_cell.length_a   1.000
_cell.length_b   1.000
_cell.length_c   1.000
_cell.angle_alpha   90.00
_cell.angle_beta   90.00
_cell.angle_gamma   90.00
#
_symmetry.space_group_name_H-M   'P 1'
#
loop_
_entity.id
_entity.type
_entity.pdbx_description
1 polymer ?
#
loop_
_entity_poly.entity_id
_entity_poly.type
_entity_poly.pdbx_seq_one_letter_code
_entity_poly.pdbx_strand_id
1 'polypeptide(L)'
;AIVKVSAYCRDGAAAVEPLLAPRWRPQLRVAVAGQARLDFILADKGTGIRQLCAALDVPQSDVMAFGDNYNDLPMLEAVGHPILMEGALAELLSRFSNRCSRAEHILASLPL
;
A
#
# COMPACT_ATOMS: atom_id res chain seq x y z
N ALA A 1 -14.66 -2.11 16.10
CA ALA A 1 -14.26 -0.81 15.54
C ALA A 1 -14.33 -0.85 14.01
N ILE A 2 -14.72 0.25 13.40
CA ILE A 2 -14.72 0.38 11.93
C ILE A 2 -13.36 0.91 11.51
N VAL A 3 -12.65 0.14 10.66
CA VAL A 3 -11.32 0.50 10.15
C VAL A 3 -11.34 0.97 8.70
N LYS A 4 -12.40 0.64 7.96
CA LYS A 4 -12.57 1.03 6.57
C LYS A 4 -14.04 1.13 6.21
N VAL A 5 -14.38 2.14 5.42
CA VAL A 5 -15.69 2.29 4.77
C VAL A 5 -15.45 2.41 3.27
N SER A 6 -16.19 1.65 2.48
CA SER A 6 -16.11 1.70 1.02
C SER A 6 -17.42 2.23 0.45
N ALA A 7 -17.34 3.25 -0.37
CA ALA A 7 -18.48 3.78 -1.13
C ALA A 7 -18.40 3.31 -2.58
N TYR A 8 -19.50 2.76 -3.08
CA TYR A 8 -19.62 2.39 -4.49
C TYR A 8 -20.24 3.55 -5.27
N CYS A 9 -19.50 4.07 -6.23
CA CYS A 9 -19.86 5.26 -6.99
C CYS A 9 -20.35 4.83 -8.38
N ARG A 10 -21.64 5.07 -8.66
CA ARG A 10 -22.28 4.64 -9.90
C ARG A 10 -21.56 5.18 -11.14
N ASP A 11 -21.12 6.43 -11.08
CA ASP A 11 -20.49 7.12 -12.23
C ASP A 11 -18.94 7.11 -12.16
N GLY A 12 -18.39 6.24 -11.32
CA GLY A 12 -16.96 6.10 -11.14
C GLY A 12 -16.42 6.84 -9.90
N ALA A 13 -15.50 6.20 -9.18
CA ALA A 13 -14.93 6.75 -7.96
C ALA A 13 -14.03 7.96 -8.23
N ALA A 14 -13.36 8.01 -9.37
CA ALA A 14 -12.48 9.13 -9.74
C ALA A 14 -13.24 10.46 -9.92
N ALA A 15 -14.53 10.41 -10.30
CA ALA A 15 -15.36 11.60 -10.42
C ALA A 15 -15.81 12.13 -9.04
N VAL A 16 -15.98 11.25 -8.07
CA VAL A 16 -16.47 11.59 -6.73
C VAL A 16 -15.33 11.94 -5.77
N GLU A 17 -14.16 11.37 -5.97
CA GLU A 17 -12.99 11.58 -5.11
C GLU A 17 -12.66 13.06 -4.88
N PRO A 18 -12.57 13.94 -5.90
CA PRO A 18 -12.26 15.35 -5.67
C PRO A 18 -13.31 16.10 -4.84
N LEU A 19 -14.54 15.59 -4.80
CA LEU A 19 -15.64 16.20 -4.04
C LEU A 19 -15.60 15.81 -2.56
N LEU A 20 -15.23 14.57 -2.25
CA LEU A 20 -15.27 14.02 -0.90
C LEU A 20 -13.92 14.01 -0.19
N ALA A 21 -12.84 13.76 -0.92
CA ALA A 21 -11.53 13.60 -0.33
C ALA A 21 -11.05 14.81 0.50
N PRO A 22 -11.21 16.07 0.04
CA PRO A 22 -10.75 17.22 0.83
C PRO A 22 -11.36 17.31 2.22
N ARG A 23 -12.62 16.87 2.36
CA ARG A 23 -13.32 16.89 3.64
C ARG A 23 -12.79 15.85 4.63
N TRP A 24 -12.39 14.68 4.13
CA TRP A 24 -12.08 13.53 4.97
C TRP A 24 -10.57 13.26 5.12
N ARG A 25 -9.74 13.73 4.19
CA ARG A 25 -8.27 13.52 4.24
C ARG A 25 -7.58 13.97 5.52
N PRO A 26 -8.04 15.01 6.23
CA PRO A 26 -7.40 15.35 7.50
C PRO A 26 -7.54 14.25 8.57
N GLN A 27 -8.51 13.36 8.45
CA GLN A 27 -8.81 12.33 9.44
C GLN A 27 -8.63 10.90 8.91
N LEU A 28 -8.77 10.71 7.60
CA LEU A 28 -8.80 9.40 6.97
C LEU A 28 -7.96 9.42 5.69
N ARG A 29 -7.39 8.28 5.36
CA ARG A 29 -6.89 8.08 4.00
C ARG A 29 -8.08 7.85 3.08
N VAL A 30 -8.15 8.61 1.99
CA VAL A 30 -9.17 8.45 0.95
C VAL A 30 -8.48 7.97 -0.32
N ALA A 31 -8.91 6.84 -0.85
CA ALA A 31 -8.28 6.20 -2.00
C ALA A 31 -9.31 5.64 -2.98
N VAL A 32 -9.07 5.86 -4.26
CA VAL A 32 -9.81 5.20 -5.33
C VAL A 32 -9.32 3.76 -5.43
N ALA A 33 -10.25 2.81 -5.41
CA ALA A 33 -9.98 1.38 -5.54
C ALA A 33 -10.79 0.79 -6.70
N GLY A 34 -10.13 0.52 -7.81
CA GLY A 34 -10.79 0.13 -9.05
C GLY A 34 -11.56 1.29 -9.67
N GLN A 35 -12.60 0.98 -10.44
CA GLN A 35 -13.36 2.00 -11.16
C GLN A 35 -14.46 2.66 -10.32
N ALA A 36 -15.10 1.89 -9.44
CA ALA A 36 -16.34 2.30 -8.81
C ALA A 36 -16.23 2.50 -7.29
N ARG A 37 -15.12 2.15 -6.67
CA ARG A 37 -15.01 2.15 -5.22
C ARG A 37 -14.12 3.28 -4.69
N LEU A 38 -14.64 4.03 -3.75
CA LEU A 38 -13.89 5.01 -2.98
C LEU A 38 -13.78 4.51 -1.53
N ASP A 39 -12.56 4.29 -1.08
CA ASP A 39 -12.26 3.75 0.24
C ASP A 39 -11.84 4.88 1.20
N PHE A 40 -12.44 4.88 2.38
CA PHE A 40 -12.09 5.73 3.52
C PHE A 40 -11.47 4.83 4.59
N ILE A 41 -10.19 5.01 4.86
CA ILE A 41 -9.40 4.05 5.64
C ILE A 41 -8.78 4.78 6.84
N LEU A 42 -8.95 4.21 8.03
CA LEU A 42 -8.35 4.74 9.25
C LEU A 42 -6.85 4.45 9.32
N ALA A 43 -6.43 3.32 8.75
CA ALA A 43 -5.02 2.91 8.71
C ALA A 43 -4.68 2.37 7.33
N ASP A 44 -3.42 2.52 6.91
CA ASP A 44 -2.90 1.95 5.68
C ASP A 44 -1.91 0.81 5.96
N LYS A 45 -1.38 0.19 4.90
CA LYS A 45 -0.41 -0.90 5.04
C LYS A 45 0.90 -0.46 5.70
N GLY A 46 1.30 0.80 5.53
CA GLY A 46 2.47 1.35 6.22
C GLY A 46 2.26 1.46 7.72
N THR A 47 1.08 1.91 8.16
CA THR A 47 0.71 1.91 9.58
C THR A 47 0.73 0.49 10.14
N GLY A 48 0.20 -0.49 9.41
CA GLY A 48 0.23 -1.90 9.81
C GLY A 48 1.64 -2.43 9.99
N ILE A 49 2.55 -2.14 9.06
CA ILE A 49 3.95 -2.53 9.16
C ILE A 49 4.62 -1.91 10.39
N ARG A 50 4.42 -0.61 10.64
CA ARG A 50 5.02 0.06 11.81
C ARG A 50 4.54 -0.56 13.12
N GLN A 51 3.25 -0.85 13.22
CA GLN A 51 2.69 -1.50 14.41
C GLN A 51 3.21 -2.92 14.60
N LEU A 52 3.29 -3.70 13.51
CA LEU A 52 3.83 -5.05 13.56
C LEU A 52 5.30 -5.08 13.97
N CYS A 53 6.11 -4.21 13.39
CA CYS A 53 7.53 -4.08 13.74
C CYS A 53 7.72 -3.72 15.21
N ALA A 54 6.92 -2.79 15.74
CA ALA A 54 6.96 -2.42 17.14
C ALA A 54 6.56 -3.60 18.05
N ALA A 55 5.51 -4.34 17.69
CA ALA A 55 5.03 -5.48 18.47
C ALA A 55 6.04 -6.65 18.51
N LEU A 56 6.79 -6.84 17.42
CA LEU A 56 7.79 -7.92 17.28
C LEU A 56 9.20 -7.49 17.69
N ASP A 57 9.40 -6.21 18.02
CA ASP A 57 10.72 -5.62 18.29
C ASP A 57 11.70 -5.83 17.14
N VAL A 58 11.23 -5.60 15.90
CA VAL A 58 12.02 -5.72 14.68
C VAL A 58 12.17 -4.34 14.04
N PRO A 59 13.40 -3.90 13.69
CA PRO A 59 13.58 -2.64 12.96
C PRO A 59 12.91 -2.70 11.58
N GLN A 60 12.26 -1.61 11.17
CA GLN A 60 11.66 -1.52 9.83
C GLN A 60 12.71 -1.69 8.72
N SER A 61 13.96 -1.30 8.98
CA SER A 61 15.10 -1.48 8.06
C SER A 61 15.39 -2.95 7.73
N ASP A 62 14.99 -3.88 8.61
CA ASP A 62 15.23 -5.31 8.44
C ASP A 62 14.03 -6.04 7.80
N VAL A 63 12.99 -5.30 7.45
CA VAL A 63 11.77 -5.88 6.88
C VAL A 63 11.81 -5.82 5.36
N MET A 64 11.43 -6.92 4.72
CA MET A 64 11.19 -7.00 3.28
C MET A 64 9.69 -7.03 3.01
N ALA A 65 9.26 -6.28 1.99
CA ALA A 65 7.85 -6.25 1.58
C ALA A 65 7.73 -6.29 0.07
N PHE A 66 6.71 -6.97 -0.41
CA PHE A 66 6.40 -7.13 -1.83
C PHE A 66 5.11 -6.38 -2.16
N GLY A 67 5.08 -5.68 -3.28
CA GLY A 67 3.90 -4.92 -3.69
C GLY A 67 3.84 -4.67 -5.19
N ASP A 68 2.67 -4.24 -5.67
CA ASP A 68 2.41 -4.02 -7.09
C ASP A 68 1.51 -2.82 -7.39
N ASN A 69 0.88 -2.22 -6.39
CA ASN A 69 -0.12 -1.19 -6.60
C ASN A 69 0.03 -0.01 -5.62
N TYR A 70 -0.72 1.05 -5.84
CA TYR A 70 -0.69 2.27 -5.00
C TYR A 70 -1.02 2.01 -3.54
N ASN A 71 -1.91 1.06 -3.24
CA ASN A 71 -2.25 0.74 -1.86
C ASN A 71 -1.09 0.08 -1.10
N ASP A 72 -0.06 -0.40 -1.81
CA ASP A 72 1.16 -0.96 -1.22
C ASP A 72 2.23 0.11 -0.96
N LEU A 73 2.09 1.29 -1.57
CA LEU A 73 3.11 2.34 -1.48
C LEU A 73 3.49 2.72 -0.05
N PRO A 74 2.55 2.96 0.89
CA PRO A 74 2.92 3.26 2.27
C PRO A 74 3.71 2.14 2.95
N MET A 75 3.41 0.87 2.61
CA MET A 75 4.16 -0.29 3.09
C MET A 75 5.57 -0.32 2.51
N LEU A 76 5.70 -0.14 1.19
CA LEU A 76 7.00 -0.16 0.49
C LEU A 76 7.92 0.97 0.98
N GLU A 77 7.36 2.13 1.29
CA GLU A 77 8.11 3.27 1.85
C GLU A 77 8.52 3.05 3.31
N ALA A 78 7.82 2.20 4.04
CA ALA A 78 8.05 1.95 5.47
C ALA A 78 9.12 0.90 5.75
N VAL A 79 9.55 0.11 4.76
CA VAL A 79 10.48 -1.02 4.96
C VAL A 79 11.85 -0.75 4.37
N GLY A 80 12.87 -1.45 4.89
CA GLY A 80 14.24 -1.35 4.39
C GLY A 80 14.47 -2.05 3.06
N HIS A 81 13.66 -3.07 2.74
CA HIS A 81 13.82 -3.90 1.54
C HIS A 81 12.50 -3.98 0.75
N PRO A 82 12.08 -2.88 0.07
CA PRO A 82 10.91 -2.92 -0.79
C PRO A 82 11.21 -3.64 -2.10
N ILE A 83 10.36 -4.58 -2.48
CA ILE A 83 10.45 -5.35 -3.72
C ILE A 83 9.17 -5.15 -4.52
N LEU A 84 9.29 -4.69 -5.76
CA LEU A 84 8.15 -4.59 -6.67
C LEU A 84 8.00 -5.86 -7.49
N MET A 85 6.75 -6.27 -7.70
CA MET A 85 6.42 -7.26 -8.70
C MET A 85 6.65 -6.66 -10.10
N GLU A 86 7.14 -7.45 -11.05
CA GLU A 86 7.42 -6.97 -12.42
C GLU A 86 6.18 -6.43 -13.14
N GLY A 87 5.00 -6.92 -12.78
CA GLY A 87 3.73 -6.43 -13.31
C GLY A 87 3.17 -5.20 -12.61
N ALA A 88 3.93 -4.54 -11.73
CA ALA A 88 3.48 -3.37 -10.99
C ALA A 88 3.21 -2.17 -11.91
N LEU A 89 2.50 -1.18 -11.36
CA LEU A 89 2.23 0.07 -12.06
C LEU A 89 3.55 0.79 -12.44
N ALA A 90 3.59 1.36 -13.65
CA ALA A 90 4.78 1.99 -14.20
C ALA A 90 5.37 3.10 -13.29
N GLU A 91 4.51 3.85 -12.62
CA GLU A 91 4.94 4.90 -11.69
C GLU A 91 5.69 4.33 -10.47
N LEU A 92 5.25 3.18 -9.96
CA LEU A 92 5.96 2.50 -8.87
C LEU A 92 7.29 1.92 -9.35
N LEU A 93 7.33 1.37 -10.56
CA LEU A 93 8.55 0.84 -11.16
C LEU A 93 9.63 1.92 -11.32
N SER A 94 9.27 3.18 -11.47
CA SER A 94 10.22 4.30 -11.51
C SER A 94 10.78 4.70 -10.14
N ARG A 95 10.07 4.38 -9.05
CA ARG A 95 10.42 4.78 -7.67
C ARG A 95 11.25 3.75 -6.93
N PHE A 96 11.12 2.48 -7.26
CA PHE A 96 11.80 1.36 -6.58
C PHE A 96 12.57 0.54 -7.59
N SER A 97 13.83 0.21 -7.29
CA SER A 97 14.72 -0.49 -8.21
C SER A 97 14.69 -2.01 -8.07
N ASN A 98 14.36 -2.53 -6.88
CA ASN A 98 14.36 -3.98 -6.65
C ASN A 98 13.05 -4.59 -7.15
N ARG A 99 13.16 -5.60 -7.98
CA ARG A 99 12.02 -6.23 -8.67
C ARG A 99 12.14 -7.74 -8.67
N CYS A 100 10.99 -8.41 -8.75
CA CYS A 100 10.94 -9.86 -8.98
C CYS A 100 9.69 -10.23 -9.78
N SER A 101 9.77 -11.34 -10.51
CA SER A 101 8.63 -11.95 -11.18
C SER A 101 7.77 -12.74 -10.21
N ARG A 102 8.39 -13.38 -9.23
CA ARG A 102 7.75 -14.19 -8.20
C ARG A 102 8.47 -14.00 -6.87
N ALA A 103 7.69 -13.76 -5.80
CA ALA A 103 8.24 -13.51 -4.47
C ALA A 103 9.11 -14.67 -3.96
N GLU A 104 8.73 -15.91 -4.25
CA GLU A 104 9.47 -17.09 -3.83
C GLU A 104 10.89 -17.16 -4.41
N HIS A 105 11.18 -16.54 -5.55
CA HIS A 105 12.53 -16.47 -6.11
C HIS A 105 13.46 -15.66 -5.21
N ILE A 106 12.96 -14.54 -4.68
CA ILE A 106 13.72 -13.71 -3.73
C ILE A 106 13.89 -14.45 -2.39
N LEU A 107 12.80 -15.01 -1.87
CA LEU A 107 12.81 -15.72 -0.58
C LEU A 107 13.75 -16.92 -0.60
N ALA A 108 13.81 -17.67 -1.71
CA ALA A 108 14.73 -18.79 -1.87
C ALA A 108 16.20 -18.39 -1.91
N SER A 109 16.51 -17.14 -2.29
CA SER A 109 17.89 -16.63 -2.37
C SER A 109 18.40 -16.08 -1.04
N LEU A 110 17.55 -15.92 -0.03
CA LEU A 110 17.96 -15.37 1.26
C LEU A 110 18.83 -16.37 2.03
N PRO A 111 19.90 -15.90 2.70
CA PRO A 111 20.72 -16.75 3.55
C PRO A 111 20.01 -17.02 4.86
N LEU A 112 19.40 -18.17 4.97
CA LEU A 112 18.71 -18.61 6.19
C LEU A 112 19.56 -19.60 6.97
#